data_29280b44b529a97f51deab3caadcca7c
#
_entry.id   29280b44b529a97f51deab3caadcca7c
#
_cell.length_a   1.000
_cell.length_b   1.000
_cell.length_c   1.000
_cell.angle_alpha   90.00
_cell.angle_beta   90.00
_cell.angle_gamma   90.00
#
_symmetry.space_group_name_H-M   'P 1'
#
loop_
_entity.id
_entity.type
_entity.pdbx_description
1 polymer ?
#
loop_
_entity_poly.entity_id
_entity_poly.type
_entity_poly.pdbx_seq_one_letter_code
_entity_poly.pdbx_strand_id
1 'polypeptide(L)'
;MFGEKKEERAMKSRKETTYGILLLIATVLFVLPCIFLVFPTFDIHRDDLWQMDSLMEFICAYKNTAILAIAGVLIQIVIALSAGYAIARVSSFKAQMFFIVTCVFFLLLPQQALMLPQYLVLMNIGWLDSLKGLLMMTAFQPWMILLFWFAAKRIDSSLFDAATCDGASNWVLFRKIYVPIVRPYVTVAAFLSIAESWNLLEQPMTFLQNKEKYPLSMILMQLSTDNAELKNALCLLFVIPLIILFFRVVDNVTNRFHQ
;
A
#
# COMPACT_ATOMS: atom_id res chain seq x y z
N MET A 1 47.18 8.11 21.98
CA MET A 1 46.65 8.21 20.61
C MET A 1 46.30 6.86 19.97
N PHE A 2 47.12 5.78 20.04
CA PHE A 2 46.77 4.45 19.51
C PHE A 2 45.84 3.65 20.43
N GLY A 3 45.87 3.83 21.73
CA GLY A 3 44.99 3.16 22.70
C GLY A 3 43.53 3.66 22.66
N GLU A 4 43.36 4.97 22.58
CA GLU A 4 42.00 5.60 22.52
C GLU A 4 41.21 5.16 21.29
N LYS A 5 41.84 5.07 20.11
CA LYS A 5 41.15 4.58 18.87
C LYS A 5 40.77 3.11 18.97
N LYS A 6 41.47 2.30 19.77
CA LYS A 6 41.15 0.88 19.95
C LYS A 6 39.96 0.69 20.92
N GLU A 7 39.90 1.51 21.96
CA GLU A 7 38.76 1.52 22.90
C GLU A 7 37.48 2.06 22.25
N GLU A 8 37.61 3.10 21.44
CA GLU A 8 36.45 3.69 20.70
C GLU A 8 35.86 2.69 19.68
N ARG A 9 36.72 1.95 18.97
CA ARG A 9 36.28 0.86 18.08
C ARG A 9 35.65 -0.32 18.84
N ALA A 10 36.21 -0.70 19.98
CA ALA A 10 35.64 -1.75 20.83
C ALA A 10 34.27 -1.35 21.42
N MET A 11 34.13 -0.08 21.81
CA MET A 11 32.88 0.47 22.34
C MET A 11 31.81 0.58 21.24
N LYS A 12 32.19 0.97 20.02
CA LYS A 12 31.31 1.01 18.85
C LYS A 12 30.83 -0.40 18.46
N SER A 13 31.74 -1.37 18.41
CA SER A 13 31.40 -2.78 18.14
C SER A 13 30.47 -3.37 19.19
N ARG A 14 30.66 -3.09 20.50
CA ARG A 14 29.76 -3.51 21.57
C ARG A 14 28.35 -2.91 21.41
N LYS A 15 28.25 -1.61 21.08
CA LYS A 15 26.96 -0.97 20.83
C LYS A 15 26.24 -1.60 19.63
N GLU A 16 26.93 -1.83 18.52
CA GLU A 16 26.35 -2.49 17.34
C GLU A 16 25.85 -3.91 17.66
N THR A 17 26.62 -4.68 18.46
CA THR A 17 26.19 -6.01 18.89
C THR A 17 24.97 -5.94 19.83
N THR A 18 24.94 -4.98 20.75
CA THR A 18 23.79 -4.79 21.65
C THR A 18 22.54 -4.39 20.89
N TYR A 19 22.63 -3.48 19.91
CA TYR A 19 21.51 -3.13 19.03
C TYR A 19 21.05 -4.32 18.17
N GLY A 20 21.98 -5.14 17.67
CA GLY A 20 21.66 -6.36 16.93
C GLY A 20 20.89 -7.37 17.79
N ILE A 21 21.29 -7.59 19.03
CA ILE A 21 20.59 -8.47 19.99
C ILE A 21 19.19 -7.92 20.31
N LEU A 22 19.06 -6.62 20.59
CA LEU A 22 17.79 -5.97 20.85
C LEU A 22 16.81 -6.09 19.66
N LEU A 23 17.31 -5.88 18.44
CA LEU A 23 16.56 -6.06 17.21
C LEU A 23 16.10 -7.51 17.02
N LEU A 24 16.98 -8.47 17.31
CA LEU A 24 16.67 -9.89 17.21
C LEU A 24 15.60 -10.30 18.22
N ILE A 25 15.70 -9.83 19.46
CA ILE A 25 14.69 -10.06 20.51
C ILE A 25 13.36 -9.43 20.09
N ALA A 26 13.34 -8.19 19.59
CA ALA A 26 12.15 -7.53 19.11
C ALA A 26 11.52 -8.29 17.95
N THR A 27 12.32 -8.77 16.99
CA THR A 27 11.86 -9.55 15.85
C THR A 27 11.24 -10.88 16.31
N VAL A 28 11.90 -11.61 17.23
CA VAL A 28 11.36 -12.85 17.78
C VAL A 28 10.06 -12.60 18.51
N LEU A 29 9.97 -11.54 19.33
CA LEU A 29 8.75 -11.17 20.06
C LEU A 29 7.57 -10.85 19.12
N PHE A 30 7.84 -10.22 17.99
CA PHE A 30 6.83 -9.92 16.97
C PHE A 30 6.42 -11.13 16.13
N VAL A 31 7.35 -12.03 15.84
CA VAL A 31 7.11 -13.23 15.01
C VAL A 31 6.48 -14.36 15.81
N LEU A 32 6.74 -14.41 17.13
CA LEU A 32 6.25 -15.48 18.01
C LEU A 32 4.72 -15.62 18.00
N PRO A 33 3.90 -14.56 18.09
CA PRO A 33 2.44 -14.65 17.95
C PRO A 33 2.01 -15.20 16.58
N CYS A 34 2.71 -14.81 15.51
CA CYS A 34 2.42 -15.31 14.17
C CYS A 34 2.69 -16.82 14.07
N ILE A 35 3.76 -17.32 14.70
CA ILE A 35 4.07 -18.74 14.75
C ILE A 35 2.97 -19.49 15.50
N PHE A 36 2.49 -18.96 16.64
CA PHE A 36 1.38 -19.56 17.39
C PHE A 36 0.07 -19.63 16.60
N LEU A 37 -0.18 -18.67 15.68
CA LEU A 37 -1.33 -18.71 14.77
C LEU A 37 -1.18 -19.76 13.66
N VAL A 38 0.06 -20.09 13.27
CA VAL A 38 0.35 -21.05 12.21
C VAL A 38 0.30 -22.51 12.71
N PHE A 39 0.70 -22.76 13.96
CA PHE A 39 0.78 -24.12 14.52
C PHE A 39 -0.53 -24.91 14.46
N PRO A 40 -1.72 -24.36 14.83
CA PRO A 40 -2.98 -25.08 14.77
C PRO A 40 -3.44 -25.45 13.35
N THR A 41 -2.90 -24.80 12.32
CA THR A 41 -3.32 -25.04 10.93
C THR A 41 -2.82 -26.36 10.34
N PHE A 42 -1.90 -27.05 11.02
CA PHE A 42 -1.38 -28.35 10.57
C PHE A 42 -2.30 -29.53 10.89
N ASP A 43 -3.27 -29.35 11.80
CA ASP A 43 -4.22 -30.38 12.21
C ASP A 43 -5.57 -30.34 11.47
N ILE A 44 -5.64 -29.57 10.36
CA ILE A 44 -6.88 -29.42 9.58
C ILE A 44 -7.33 -30.78 9.01
N HIS A 45 -8.51 -31.22 9.43
CA HIS A 45 -9.16 -32.36 8.80
C HIS A 45 -9.57 -32.00 7.38
N ARG A 46 -9.23 -32.84 6.40
CA ARG A 46 -9.51 -32.61 4.97
C ARG A 46 -10.99 -32.33 4.68
N ASP A 47 -11.89 -32.87 5.51
CA ASP A 47 -13.34 -32.76 5.31
C ASP A 47 -13.86 -31.35 5.57
N ASP A 48 -13.17 -30.54 6.40
CA ASP A 48 -13.57 -29.15 6.70
C ASP A 48 -13.23 -28.18 5.55
N LEU A 49 -12.24 -28.50 4.73
CA LEU A 49 -11.85 -27.70 3.56
C LEU A 49 -12.80 -27.85 2.38
N TRP A 50 -13.60 -28.92 2.33
CA TRP A 50 -14.42 -29.28 1.17
C TRP A 50 -15.91 -29.00 1.34
N GLN A 51 -16.33 -28.20 2.32
CA GLN A 51 -17.68 -27.63 2.29
C GLN A 51 -17.76 -26.67 1.09
N MET A 52 -18.28 -27.19 -0.01
CA MET A 52 -18.22 -26.58 -1.36
C MET A 52 -18.72 -25.12 -1.42
N ASP A 53 -19.68 -24.75 -0.59
CA ASP A 53 -20.22 -23.38 -0.57
C ASP A 53 -19.21 -22.37 0.00
N SER A 54 -18.49 -22.72 1.04
CA SER A 54 -17.47 -21.84 1.65
C SER A 54 -16.24 -21.64 0.76
N LEU A 55 -15.85 -22.64 -0.03
CA LEU A 55 -14.71 -22.54 -0.94
C LEU A 55 -15.01 -21.61 -2.13
N MET A 56 -16.22 -21.70 -2.69
CA MET A 56 -16.64 -20.85 -3.81
C MET A 56 -16.75 -19.39 -3.38
N GLU A 57 -17.34 -19.12 -2.20
CA GLU A 57 -17.37 -17.77 -1.61
C GLU A 57 -15.98 -17.22 -1.41
N PHE A 58 -15.04 -18.03 -0.92
CA PHE A 58 -13.66 -17.62 -0.72
C PHE A 58 -12.96 -17.26 -2.05
N ILE A 59 -13.12 -18.09 -3.09
CA ILE A 59 -12.53 -17.84 -4.42
C ILE A 59 -13.11 -16.54 -5.03
N CYS A 60 -14.42 -16.32 -4.91
CA CYS A 60 -15.06 -15.09 -5.38
C CYS A 60 -14.54 -13.87 -4.61
N ALA A 61 -14.42 -13.95 -3.30
CA ALA A 61 -13.90 -12.89 -2.46
C ALA A 61 -12.43 -12.57 -2.77
N TYR A 62 -11.62 -13.62 -2.99
CA TYR A 62 -10.22 -13.46 -3.40
C TYR A 62 -10.08 -12.73 -4.74
N LYS A 63 -10.92 -13.10 -5.72
CA LYS A 63 -11.01 -12.43 -7.02
C LYS A 63 -11.41 -10.94 -6.85
N ASN A 64 -12.40 -10.66 -6.01
CA ASN A 64 -12.84 -9.28 -5.75
C ASN A 64 -11.73 -8.44 -5.11
N THR A 65 -11.02 -8.99 -4.13
CA THR A 65 -9.86 -8.35 -3.51
C THR A 65 -8.76 -8.07 -4.52
N ALA A 66 -8.44 -9.05 -5.38
CA ALA A 66 -7.43 -8.87 -6.42
C ALA A 66 -7.83 -7.78 -7.42
N ILE A 67 -9.10 -7.71 -7.82
CA ILE A 67 -9.62 -6.66 -8.69
C ILE A 67 -9.49 -5.30 -8.02
N LEU A 68 -9.92 -5.17 -6.77
CA LEU A 68 -9.83 -3.91 -6.01
C LEU A 68 -8.37 -3.47 -5.83
N ALA A 69 -7.48 -4.38 -5.48
CA ALA A 69 -6.07 -4.08 -5.29
C ALA A 69 -5.38 -3.67 -6.61
N ILE A 70 -5.52 -4.45 -7.67
CA ILE A 70 -4.83 -4.18 -8.94
C ILE A 70 -5.42 -2.95 -9.65
N ALA A 71 -6.74 -2.92 -9.84
CA ALA A 71 -7.38 -1.79 -10.52
C ALA A 71 -7.26 -0.50 -9.68
N GLY A 72 -7.42 -0.59 -8.35
CA GLY A 72 -7.25 0.54 -7.44
C GLY A 72 -5.86 1.15 -7.55
N VAL A 73 -4.82 0.34 -7.44
CA VAL A 73 -3.42 0.81 -7.54
C VAL A 73 -3.12 1.46 -8.88
N LEU A 74 -3.60 0.90 -9.99
CA LEU A 74 -3.39 1.49 -11.31
C LEU A 74 -4.02 2.88 -11.40
N ILE A 75 -5.26 3.03 -10.94
CA ILE A 75 -5.97 4.31 -10.93
C ILE A 75 -5.25 5.32 -10.02
N GLN A 76 -4.91 4.90 -8.79
CA GLN A 76 -4.25 5.74 -7.80
C GLN A 76 -2.89 6.23 -8.29
N ILE A 77 -2.06 5.36 -8.88
CA ILE A 77 -0.74 5.74 -9.42
C ILE A 77 -0.91 6.76 -10.55
N VAL A 78 -1.82 6.55 -11.49
CA VAL A 78 -2.03 7.47 -12.60
C VAL A 78 -2.45 8.86 -12.09
N ILE A 79 -3.40 8.92 -11.16
CA ILE A 79 -3.87 10.17 -10.57
C ILE A 79 -2.75 10.83 -9.75
N ALA A 80 -2.12 10.11 -8.84
CA ALA A 80 -1.15 10.67 -7.93
C ALA A 80 0.15 11.09 -8.64
N LEU A 81 0.61 10.31 -9.61
CA LEU A 81 1.81 10.61 -10.37
C LEU A 81 1.65 11.88 -11.20
N SER A 82 0.50 12.02 -11.88
CA SER A 82 0.19 13.21 -12.66
C SER A 82 -0.05 14.44 -11.78
N ALA A 83 -0.79 14.30 -10.68
CA ALA A 83 -1.02 15.39 -9.73
C ALA A 83 0.28 15.84 -9.03
N GLY A 84 1.09 14.91 -8.56
CA GLY A 84 2.39 15.23 -7.92
C GLY A 84 3.34 15.96 -8.86
N TYR A 85 3.43 15.54 -10.12
CA TYR A 85 4.19 16.24 -11.15
C TYR A 85 3.64 17.65 -11.41
N ALA A 86 2.32 17.78 -11.60
CA ALA A 86 1.69 19.06 -11.87
C ALA A 86 1.94 20.06 -10.73
N ILE A 87 1.72 19.64 -9.47
CA ILE A 87 1.98 20.48 -8.28
C ILE A 87 3.46 20.90 -8.22
N ALA A 88 4.39 20.00 -8.53
CA ALA A 88 5.82 20.31 -8.49
C ALA A 88 6.23 21.35 -9.55
N ARG A 89 5.52 21.42 -10.67
CA ARG A 89 5.77 22.35 -11.78
C ARG A 89 5.02 23.69 -11.67
N VAL A 90 4.15 23.85 -10.68
CA VAL A 90 3.49 25.14 -10.42
C VAL A 90 4.53 26.18 -10.04
N SER A 91 4.60 27.28 -10.79
CA SER A 91 5.56 28.37 -10.56
C SER A 91 5.23 29.22 -9.34
N SER A 92 3.95 29.39 -9.02
CA SER A 92 3.51 30.17 -7.87
C SER A 92 3.66 29.37 -6.58
N PHE A 93 4.54 29.83 -5.68
CA PHE A 93 4.73 29.23 -4.36
C PHE A 93 3.42 29.16 -3.56
N LYS A 94 2.60 30.21 -3.61
CA LYS A 94 1.31 30.24 -2.90
C LYS A 94 0.34 29.16 -3.41
N ALA A 95 0.24 28.99 -4.73
CA ALA A 95 -0.61 27.98 -5.33
C ALA A 95 -0.08 26.56 -5.01
N GLN A 96 1.23 26.33 -5.08
CA GLN A 96 1.83 25.07 -4.71
C GLN A 96 1.54 24.72 -3.25
N MET A 97 1.74 25.68 -2.33
CA MET A 97 1.47 25.50 -0.91
C MET A 97 -0.01 25.21 -0.64
N PHE A 98 -0.92 25.86 -1.36
CA PHE A 98 -2.35 25.58 -1.27
C PHE A 98 -2.67 24.10 -1.57
N PHE A 99 -2.15 23.54 -2.67
CA PHE A 99 -2.37 22.12 -3.01
C PHE A 99 -1.78 21.17 -1.98
N ILE A 100 -0.56 21.48 -1.46
CA ILE A 100 0.09 20.66 -0.44
C ILE A 100 -0.73 20.66 0.85
N VAL A 101 -1.14 21.85 1.32
CA VAL A 101 -1.96 21.98 2.52
C VAL A 101 -3.29 21.26 2.36
N THR A 102 -3.90 21.32 1.17
CA THR A 102 -5.13 20.58 0.87
C THR A 102 -4.91 19.07 0.97
N CYS A 103 -3.83 18.53 0.41
CA CYS A 103 -3.50 17.12 0.55
C CYS A 103 -3.26 16.71 2.02
N VAL A 104 -2.53 17.53 2.78
CA VAL A 104 -2.28 17.32 4.22
C VAL A 104 -3.60 17.37 5.00
N PHE A 105 -4.47 18.32 4.69
CA PHE A 105 -5.79 18.40 5.31
C PHE A 105 -6.61 17.11 5.11
N PHE A 106 -6.65 16.58 3.88
CA PHE A 106 -7.35 15.31 3.62
C PHE A 106 -6.70 14.12 4.33
N LEU A 107 -5.38 14.13 4.54
CA LEU A 107 -4.70 13.08 5.32
C LEU A 107 -5.05 13.11 6.81
N LEU A 108 -5.35 14.30 7.35
CA LEU A 108 -5.71 14.46 8.76
C LEU A 108 -7.19 14.15 9.03
N LEU A 109 -8.02 14.10 8.00
CA LEU A 109 -9.42 13.70 8.15
C LEU A 109 -9.52 12.21 8.48
N PRO A 110 -10.23 11.85 9.56
CA PRO A 110 -10.47 10.45 9.85
C PRO A 110 -11.36 9.84 8.76
N GLN A 111 -10.97 8.66 8.27
CA GLN A 111 -11.66 7.95 7.20
C GLN A 111 -13.16 7.73 7.53
N GLN A 112 -13.46 7.48 8.79
CA GLN A 112 -14.82 7.25 9.29
C GLN A 112 -15.73 8.48 9.11
N ALA A 113 -15.17 9.69 9.24
CA ALA A 113 -15.94 10.93 9.02
C ALA A 113 -16.34 11.12 7.54
N LEU A 114 -15.57 10.53 6.61
CA LEU A 114 -15.84 10.62 5.18
C LEU A 114 -16.83 9.54 4.69
N MET A 115 -17.12 8.51 5.47
CA MET A 115 -17.96 7.39 5.03
C MET A 115 -19.39 7.82 4.71
N LEU A 116 -20.01 8.65 5.55
CA LEU A 116 -21.37 9.12 5.30
C LEU A 116 -21.49 9.98 4.03
N PRO A 117 -20.65 11.00 3.81
CA PRO A 117 -20.65 11.74 2.54
C PRO A 117 -20.39 10.84 1.33
N GLN A 118 -19.45 9.90 1.42
CA GLN A 118 -19.15 8.95 0.35
C GLN A 118 -20.36 8.05 0.04
N TYR A 119 -21.04 7.53 1.06
CA TYR A 119 -22.27 6.74 0.91
C TYR A 119 -23.35 7.52 0.16
N LEU A 120 -23.61 8.76 0.56
CA LEU A 120 -24.61 9.61 -0.10
C LEU A 120 -24.27 9.89 -1.57
N VAL A 121 -23.00 10.14 -1.87
CA VAL A 121 -22.54 10.31 -3.25
C VAL A 121 -22.78 9.03 -4.05
N LEU A 122 -22.35 7.86 -3.55
CA LEU A 122 -22.53 6.58 -4.23
C LEU A 122 -24.01 6.24 -4.45
N MET A 123 -24.87 6.55 -3.48
CA MET A 123 -26.30 6.38 -3.58
C MET A 123 -26.89 7.25 -4.70
N ASN A 124 -26.51 8.53 -4.75
CA ASN A 124 -27.04 9.48 -5.74
C ASN A 124 -26.61 9.15 -7.17
N ILE A 125 -25.40 8.61 -7.39
CA ILE A 125 -24.93 8.20 -8.72
C ILE A 125 -25.28 6.76 -9.08
N GLY A 126 -25.98 6.02 -8.18
CA GLY A 126 -26.38 4.63 -8.41
C GLY A 126 -25.23 3.63 -8.41
N TRP A 127 -24.11 3.94 -7.73
CA TRP A 127 -22.93 3.06 -7.65
C TRP A 127 -22.75 2.43 -6.27
N LEU A 128 -23.75 2.57 -5.41
CA LEU A 128 -23.81 1.83 -4.16
C LEU A 128 -23.89 0.33 -4.48
N ASP A 129 -23.39 -0.50 -3.59
CA ASP A 129 -23.29 -1.96 -3.77
C ASP A 129 -22.57 -2.35 -5.08
N SER A 130 -21.45 -1.70 -5.38
CA SER A 130 -20.64 -2.06 -6.55
C SER A 130 -19.13 -1.90 -6.28
N LEU A 131 -18.33 -2.80 -6.89
CA LEU A 131 -16.85 -2.67 -6.86
C LEU A 131 -16.38 -1.38 -7.52
N LYS A 132 -17.10 -0.85 -8.51
CA LYS A 132 -16.80 0.43 -9.16
C LYS A 132 -16.92 1.60 -8.17
N GLY A 133 -17.95 1.58 -7.31
CA GLY A 133 -18.13 2.58 -6.25
C GLY A 133 -16.96 2.57 -5.28
N LEU A 134 -16.52 1.38 -4.83
CA LEU A 134 -15.33 1.26 -3.98
C LEU A 134 -14.06 1.80 -4.66
N LEU A 135 -13.82 1.44 -5.93
CA LEU A 135 -12.67 1.93 -6.69
C LEU A 135 -12.68 3.45 -6.83
N MET A 136 -13.85 4.05 -7.04
CA MET A 136 -13.99 5.51 -7.12
C MET A 136 -13.62 6.18 -5.79
N MET A 137 -14.10 5.65 -4.66
CA MET A 137 -13.85 6.23 -3.34
C MET A 137 -12.39 6.07 -2.89
N THR A 138 -11.74 4.98 -3.28
CA THR A 138 -10.32 4.73 -2.97
C THR A 138 -9.34 5.34 -3.98
N ALA A 139 -9.82 5.91 -5.09
CA ALA A 139 -8.97 6.43 -6.16
C ALA A 139 -8.08 7.61 -5.75
N PHE A 140 -8.55 8.45 -4.84
CA PHE A 140 -7.84 9.63 -4.37
C PHE A 140 -7.02 9.31 -3.13
N GLN A 141 -5.68 9.29 -3.29
CA GLN A 141 -4.70 9.00 -2.23
C GLN A 141 -3.78 10.20 -2.00
N PRO A 142 -4.09 11.09 -1.03
CA PRO A 142 -3.32 12.30 -0.79
C PRO A 142 -1.85 12.04 -0.43
N TRP A 143 -1.57 10.98 0.35
CA TRP A 143 -0.19 10.62 0.72
C TRP A 143 0.66 10.27 -0.50
N MET A 144 0.07 9.59 -1.49
CA MET A 144 0.77 9.19 -2.72
C MET A 144 1.05 10.41 -3.60
N ILE A 145 0.13 11.39 -3.65
CA ILE A 145 0.33 12.67 -4.35
C ILE A 145 1.52 13.42 -3.74
N LEU A 146 1.57 13.52 -2.40
CA LEU A 146 2.67 14.16 -1.69
C LEU A 146 4.00 13.44 -1.90
N LEU A 147 4.00 12.11 -1.92
CA LEU A 147 5.19 11.31 -2.21
C LEU A 147 5.75 11.63 -3.60
N PHE A 148 4.90 11.67 -4.62
CA PHE A 148 5.31 11.96 -5.98
C PHE A 148 5.68 13.42 -6.21
N TRP A 149 5.02 14.35 -5.52
CA TRP A 149 5.44 15.75 -5.48
C TRP A 149 6.84 15.87 -4.89
N PHE A 150 7.11 15.25 -3.75
CA PHE A 150 8.42 15.26 -3.10
C PHE A 150 9.51 14.64 -3.99
N ALA A 151 9.20 13.52 -4.64
CA ALA A 151 10.10 12.89 -5.59
C ALA A 151 10.41 13.80 -6.79
N ALA A 152 9.40 14.50 -7.32
CA ALA A 152 9.57 15.47 -8.42
C ALA A 152 10.46 16.65 -8.02
N LYS A 153 10.36 17.15 -6.78
CA LYS A 153 11.18 18.26 -6.28
C LYS A 153 12.65 17.90 -6.09
N ARG A 154 12.99 16.62 -6.01
CA ARG A 154 14.38 16.15 -5.93
C ARG A 154 15.08 16.05 -7.28
N ILE A 155 14.34 16.17 -8.38
CA ILE A 155 14.90 16.18 -9.73
C ILE A 155 15.47 17.57 -10.00
N ASP A 156 16.72 17.63 -10.47
CA ASP A 156 17.35 18.90 -10.82
C ASP A 156 16.54 19.62 -11.93
N SER A 157 16.20 20.87 -11.68
CA SER A 157 15.46 21.70 -12.63
C SER A 157 16.21 21.86 -13.97
N SER A 158 17.55 21.85 -13.95
CA SER A 158 18.39 21.95 -15.13
C SER A 158 18.08 20.87 -16.20
N LEU A 159 17.71 19.67 -15.74
CA LEU A 159 17.29 18.57 -16.63
C LEU A 159 16.01 18.94 -17.45
N PHE A 160 15.05 19.55 -16.78
CA PHE A 160 13.81 19.99 -17.41
C PHE A 160 14.05 21.20 -18.32
N ASP A 161 14.91 22.15 -17.88
CA ASP A 161 15.21 23.35 -18.62
C ASP A 161 15.98 23.03 -19.90
N ALA A 162 16.99 22.14 -19.85
CA ALA A 162 17.72 21.68 -21.01
C ALA A 162 16.80 21.00 -22.04
N ALA A 163 15.94 20.07 -21.57
CA ALA A 163 14.99 19.40 -22.46
C ALA A 163 13.95 20.37 -23.07
N THR A 164 13.58 21.43 -22.33
CA THR A 164 12.68 22.46 -22.84
C THR A 164 13.38 23.31 -23.92
N CYS A 165 14.66 23.61 -23.75
CA CYS A 165 15.47 24.27 -24.80
C CYS A 165 15.58 23.42 -26.05
N ASP A 166 15.61 22.09 -25.92
CA ASP A 166 15.58 21.13 -27.02
C ASP A 166 14.18 20.99 -27.67
N GLY A 167 13.18 21.77 -27.20
CA GLY A 167 11.82 21.75 -27.75
C GLY A 167 10.92 20.65 -27.21
N ALA A 168 11.28 20.02 -26.09
CA ALA A 168 10.44 18.98 -25.50
C ALA A 168 9.13 19.55 -24.94
N SER A 169 8.00 18.93 -25.31
CA SER A 169 6.69 19.28 -24.72
C SER A 169 6.56 18.80 -23.27
N ASN A 170 5.63 19.37 -22.50
CA ASN A 170 5.35 18.96 -21.12
C ASN A 170 5.04 17.46 -20.99
N TRP A 171 4.40 16.85 -21.99
CA TRP A 171 4.14 15.40 -22.03
C TRP A 171 5.42 14.59 -22.19
N VAL A 172 6.38 15.07 -23.00
CA VAL A 172 7.69 14.45 -23.16
C VAL A 172 8.48 14.53 -21.86
N LEU A 173 8.50 15.69 -21.19
CA LEU A 173 9.13 15.88 -19.89
C LEU A 173 8.56 14.92 -18.84
N PHE A 174 7.24 14.83 -18.77
CA PHE A 174 6.55 13.90 -17.87
C PHE A 174 6.95 12.45 -18.15
N ARG A 175 6.78 11.99 -19.40
CA ARG A 175 6.93 10.57 -19.74
C ARG A 175 8.38 10.11 -19.84
N LYS A 176 9.29 10.95 -20.36
CA LYS A 176 10.69 10.55 -20.65
C LYS A 176 11.68 10.96 -19.56
N ILE A 177 11.37 11.94 -18.72
CA ILE A 177 12.27 12.42 -17.66
C ILE A 177 11.70 12.06 -16.29
N TYR A 178 10.53 12.60 -15.95
CA TYR A 178 9.96 12.43 -14.62
C TYR A 178 9.62 10.97 -14.29
N VAL A 179 8.80 10.31 -15.09
CA VAL A 179 8.34 8.94 -14.83
C VAL A 179 9.49 7.94 -14.66
N PRO A 180 10.54 7.92 -15.51
CA PRO A 180 11.67 7.02 -15.33
C PRO A 180 12.44 7.26 -14.02
N ILE A 181 12.65 8.53 -13.66
CA ILE A 181 13.42 8.89 -12.44
C ILE A 181 12.66 8.51 -11.18
N VAL A 182 11.33 8.70 -11.15
CA VAL A 182 10.52 8.38 -9.96
C VAL A 182 10.08 6.91 -9.87
N ARG A 183 10.49 6.03 -10.78
CA ARG A 183 10.17 4.60 -10.75
C ARG A 183 10.37 3.91 -9.39
N PRO A 184 11.45 4.14 -8.63
CA PRO A 184 11.62 3.53 -7.31
C PRO A 184 10.48 3.91 -6.36
N TYR A 185 10.06 5.18 -6.38
CA TYR A 185 8.94 5.67 -5.58
C TYR A 185 7.61 5.04 -6.02
N VAL A 186 7.41 4.86 -7.34
CA VAL A 186 6.23 4.15 -7.88
C VAL A 186 6.16 2.72 -7.36
N THR A 187 7.29 2.01 -7.32
CA THR A 187 7.34 0.62 -6.83
C THR A 187 6.93 0.53 -5.36
N VAL A 188 7.46 1.42 -4.51
CA VAL A 188 7.12 1.47 -3.08
C VAL A 188 5.66 1.88 -2.89
N ALA A 189 5.21 2.93 -3.61
CA ALA A 189 3.83 3.40 -3.56
C ALA A 189 2.84 2.31 -3.98
N ALA A 190 3.14 1.58 -5.06
CA ALA A 190 2.33 0.47 -5.52
C ALA A 190 2.19 -0.63 -4.46
N PHE A 191 3.29 -1.02 -3.81
CA PHE A 191 3.25 -2.00 -2.74
C PHE A 191 2.38 -1.57 -1.57
N LEU A 192 2.59 -0.35 -1.05
CA LEU A 192 1.82 0.18 0.07
C LEU A 192 0.33 0.27 -0.26
N SER A 193 0.01 0.74 -1.46
CA SER A 193 -1.37 0.84 -1.93
C SER A 193 -2.04 -0.52 -2.14
N ILE A 194 -1.30 -1.53 -2.65
CA ILE A 194 -1.81 -2.91 -2.74
C ILE A 194 -2.09 -3.44 -1.33
N ALA A 195 -1.16 -3.25 -0.39
CA ALA A 195 -1.34 -3.71 0.98
C ALA A 195 -2.55 -3.06 1.67
N GLU A 196 -2.75 -1.75 1.45
CA GLU A 196 -3.91 -1.00 1.95
C GLU A 196 -5.21 -1.52 1.34
N SER A 197 -5.27 -1.64 0.00
CA SER A 197 -6.45 -2.13 -0.71
C SER A 197 -6.76 -3.60 -0.42
N TRP A 198 -5.74 -4.42 -0.15
CA TRP A 198 -5.89 -5.81 0.24
C TRP A 198 -6.56 -5.97 1.60
N ASN A 199 -6.23 -5.09 2.54
CA ASN A 199 -6.80 -5.06 3.90
C ASN A 199 -8.06 -4.20 4.02
N LEU A 200 -8.64 -3.74 2.91
CA LEU A 200 -9.80 -2.85 2.91
C LEU A 200 -11.02 -3.55 3.55
N LEU A 201 -11.52 -3.01 4.65
CA LEU A 201 -12.62 -3.61 5.43
C LEU A 201 -13.78 -2.62 5.66
N GLU A 202 -13.48 -1.43 6.18
CA GLU A 202 -14.52 -0.48 6.63
C GLU A 202 -15.42 0.01 5.50
N GLN A 203 -14.82 0.35 4.34
CA GLN A 203 -15.58 0.83 3.18
C GLN A 203 -16.44 -0.27 2.54
N PRO A 204 -15.93 -1.50 2.27
CA PRO A 204 -16.79 -2.59 1.83
C PRO A 204 -17.94 -2.89 2.77
N MET A 205 -17.72 -2.87 4.09
CA MET A 205 -18.77 -3.09 5.09
C MET A 205 -19.89 -2.03 5.01
N THR A 206 -19.53 -0.79 4.64
CA THR A 206 -20.47 0.31 4.56
C THR A 206 -21.19 0.36 3.21
N PHE A 207 -20.51 0.04 2.10
CA PHE A 207 -20.98 0.30 0.76
C PHE A 207 -21.49 -0.94 0.02
N LEU A 208 -21.12 -2.17 0.44
CA LEU A 208 -21.56 -3.41 -0.19
C LEU A 208 -22.64 -4.10 0.64
N GLN A 209 -23.65 -4.64 -0.05
CA GLN A 209 -24.73 -5.42 0.54
C GLN A 209 -24.76 -6.85 0.01
N ASN A 210 -24.38 -7.05 -1.27
CA ASN A 210 -24.36 -8.37 -1.90
C ASN A 210 -23.08 -9.12 -1.54
N LYS A 211 -23.24 -10.31 -0.94
CA LYS A 211 -22.11 -11.18 -0.53
C LYS A 211 -21.19 -11.58 -1.68
N GLU A 212 -21.68 -11.72 -2.90
CA GLU A 212 -20.86 -12.06 -4.06
C GLU A 212 -19.80 -11.01 -4.39
N LYS A 213 -20.00 -9.77 -3.91
CA LYS A 213 -19.08 -8.64 -4.13
C LYS A 213 -18.10 -8.42 -2.97
N TYR A 214 -18.25 -9.19 -1.89
CA TYR A 214 -17.43 -8.99 -0.71
C TYR A 214 -15.95 -9.29 -1.01
N PRO A 215 -15.03 -8.44 -0.54
CA PRO A 215 -13.61 -8.74 -0.55
C PRO A 215 -13.28 -9.77 0.55
N LEU A 216 -12.11 -10.36 0.42
CA LEU A 216 -11.66 -11.43 1.30
C LEU A 216 -11.56 -11.02 2.77
N SER A 217 -11.17 -9.76 3.04
CA SER A 217 -11.13 -9.18 4.39
C SER A 217 -12.51 -9.26 5.10
N MET A 218 -13.61 -9.01 4.37
CA MET A 218 -14.96 -9.14 4.91
C MET A 218 -15.34 -10.59 5.20
N ILE A 219 -15.04 -11.51 4.30
CA ILE A 219 -15.33 -12.94 4.49
C ILE A 219 -14.58 -13.48 5.70
N LEU A 220 -13.28 -13.17 5.82
CA LEU A 220 -12.47 -13.59 6.98
C LEU A 220 -13.01 -13.04 8.31
N MET A 221 -13.56 -11.82 8.31
CA MET A 221 -14.17 -11.25 9.50
C MET A 221 -15.49 -11.97 9.88
N GLN A 222 -16.28 -12.40 8.89
CA GLN A 222 -17.58 -13.05 9.10
C GLN A 222 -17.48 -14.54 9.44
N LEU A 223 -16.32 -15.17 9.23
CA LEU A 223 -16.12 -16.57 9.60
C LEU A 223 -16.31 -16.74 11.12
N SER A 224 -17.22 -17.64 11.47
CA SER A 224 -17.51 -17.97 12.87
C SER A 224 -16.27 -18.56 13.56
N THR A 225 -16.19 -18.37 14.87
CA THR A 225 -15.12 -18.91 15.73
C THR A 225 -15.16 -20.43 15.89
N ASP A 226 -16.23 -21.07 15.46
CA ASP A 226 -16.44 -22.51 15.66
C ASP A 226 -15.43 -23.38 14.91
N ASN A 227 -14.86 -22.85 13.81
CA ASN A 227 -13.81 -23.50 13.01
C ASN A 227 -12.51 -22.64 13.01
N ALA A 228 -11.89 -22.50 14.17
CA ALA A 228 -10.68 -21.68 14.34
C ALA A 228 -9.52 -22.12 13.43
N GLU A 229 -9.39 -23.42 13.15
CA GLU A 229 -8.36 -23.99 12.30
C GLU A 229 -8.53 -23.57 10.84
N LEU A 230 -9.75 -23.69 10.30
CA LEU A 230 -10.08 -23.21 8.96
C LEU A 230 -9.85 -21.71 8.81
N LYS A 231 -10.28 -20.92 9.79
CA LYS A 231 -10.07 -19.48 9.81
C LYS A 231 -8.58 -19.11 9.77
N ASN A 232 -7.76 -19.79 10.56
CA ASN A 232 -6.31 -19.58 10.59
C ASN A 232 -5.66 -19.93 9.25
N ALA A 233 -6.06 -21.05 8.62
CA ALA A 233 -5.57 -21.42 7.31
C ALA A 233 -5.91 -20.39 6.22
N LEU A 234 -7.14 -19.90 6.23
CA LEU A 234 -7.59 -18.86 5.29
C LEU A 234 -6.88 -17.53 5.54
N CYS A 235 -6.60 -17.17 6.81
CA CYS A 235 -5.77 -16.01 7.14
C CYS A 235 -4.34 -16.16 6.61
N LEU A 236 -3.74 -17.35 6.66
CA LEU A 236 -2.42 -17.59 6.06
C LEU A 236 -2.47 -17.41 4.54
N LEU A 237 -3.46 -17.98 3.86
CA LEU A 237 -3.65 -17.79 2.42
C LEU A 237 -3.86 -16.32 2.04
N PHE A 238 -4.49 -15.54 2.93
CA PHE A 238 -4.66 -14.10 2.75
C PHE A 238 -3.34 -13.34 2.77
N VAL A 239 -2.39 -13.72 3.61
CA VAL A 239 -1.12 -13.01 3.81
C VAL A 239 -0.06 -13.39 2.77
N ILE A 240 -0.10 -14.62 2.21
CA ILE A 240 0.91 -15.13 1.26
C ILE A 240 1.19 -14.18 0.09
N PRO A 241 0.20 -13.63 -0.64
CA PRO A 241 0.46 -12.73 -1.78
C PRO A 241 1.19 -11.47 -1.37
N LEU A 242 0.87 -10.92 -0.19
CA LEU A 242 1.53 -9.72 0.34
C LEU A 242 2.99 -10.00 0.69
N ILE A 243 3.29 -11.17 1.27
CA ILE A 243 4.67 -11.59 1.58
C ILE A 243 5.47 -11.73 0.28
N ILE A 244 4.94 -12.42 -0.72
CA ILE A 244 5.60 -12.60 -2.03
C ILE A 244 5.88 -11.23 -2.66
N LEU A 245 4.88 -10.34 -2.64
CA LEU A 245 5.01 -9.00 -3.20
C LEU A 245 6.07 -8.18 -2.44
N PHE A 246 6.09 -8.28 -1.11
CA PHE A 246 7.08 -7.61 -0.25
C PHE A 246 8.52 -7.98 -0.65
N PHE A 247 8.83 -9.27 -0.74
CA PHE A 247 10.17 -9.72 -1.13
C PHE A 247 10.54 -9.25 -2.53
N ARG A 248 9.61 -9.29 -3.49
CA ARG A 248 9.83 -8.78 -4.85
C ARG A 248 10.13 -7.27 -4.88
N VAL A 249 9.45 -6.49 -4.05
CA VAL A 249 9.67 -5.04 -3.96
C VAL A 249 11.03 -4.75 -3.30
N VAL A 250 11.35 -5.42 -2.20
CA VAL A 250 12.64 -5.26 -1.51
C VAL A 250 13.79 -5.57 -2.45
N ASP A 251 13.77 -6.70 -3.15
CA ASP A 251 14.80 -7.07 -4.11
C ASP A 251 14.96 -6.02 -5.23
N ASN A 252 13.84 -5.54 -5.76
CA ASN A 252 13.85 -4.55 -6.85
C ASN A 252 14.39 -3.19 -6.40
N VAL A 253 14.06 -2.78 -5.18
CA VAL A 253 14.54 -1.53 -4.59
C VAL A 253 16.03 -1.64 -4.25
N THR A 254 16.44 -2.72 -3.58
CA THR A 254 17.83 -2.92 -3.15
C THR A 254 18.78 -3.01 -4.35
N ASN A 255 18.41 -3.75 -5.39
CA ASN A 255 19.23 -3.89 -6.60
C ASN A 255 19.43 -2.55 -7.36
N ARG A 256 18.53 -1.58 -7.20
CA ARG A 256 18.63 -0.26 -7.83
C ARG A 256 19.47 0.74 -7.04
N PHE A 257 19.63 0.54 -5.73
CA PHE A 257 20.54 1.38 -4.92
C PHE A 257 22.00 0.95 -5.03
N HIS A 258 22.26 -0.22 -5.60
CA HIS A 258 23.62 -0.72 -5.84
C HIS A 258 24.13 -0.45 -7.27
N GLN A 259 23.32 0.13 -8.15
CA GLN A 259 23.69 0.63 -9.49
C GLN A 259 23.81 2.16 -9.50
#